data_64d58fba604581543b4009d7378231ce
#
_entry.id   64d58fba604581543b4009d7378231ce
#
_cell.length_a   1.000
_cell.length_b   1.000
_cell.length_c   1.000
_cell.angle_alpha   90.00
_cell.angle_beta   90.00
_cell.angle_gamma   90.00
#
_symmetry.space_group_name_H-M   'P 1'
#
loop_
_entity.id
_entity.type
_entity.pdbx_description
1 polymer ?
#
loop_
_entity_poly.entity_id
_entity_poly.type
_entity_poly.pdbx_seq_one_letter_code
_entity_poly.pdbx_strand_id
1 'polypeptide(L)'
;MKKFIDTLKNIWAIEELRNKIVVTLMLVLTYRLGTQITLPGINPNLLEAAKACSSKNGLLGLFDTFAGGAFSQASILALGIMPYISASIFMQLMTILIPQLQKVQKEGESGRKKINQWTRYLTIIVTMFQAGAYIAYLKSPGYAEALIPAYQPFFAISTIVTLSAGTLFVMWLGEKIQDKGLGNGTSIIIMVGILARLPQSLIQEFTAKSEKGGGGLLIFLIEVAILVTIIMGLIILVQGVRKIPVNYAKQIIGNRQVGGARQFLPVKVNSAGVMPIIFAQAIMFLPTLVSFTNLDSAKGFVRMFSDHSNPWYMVIYSVMVIGFTFLYTALIFNPKQIAEDLKRNNGFVPGVKPGEPTADYIGAIMDKITLPGAIFLAVVGIMPGFAQRLGVTQSFSTFFGGTSLLIMVGVVLDTLQQIETYLLMRQYDGLMSSGRVQGRQQSISTPTTTL
;
A
#
# COMPACT_ATOMS: atom_id res chain seq x y z
N MET A 1 2.57 7.29 -29.28
CA MET A 1 2.22 5.87 -29.42
C MET A 1 3.44 5.00 -29.80
N LYS A 2 4.26 5.32 -30.80
CA LYS A 2 5.47 4.51 -31.15
C LYS A 2 6.43 4.29 -29.96
N LYS A 3 6.80 5.31 -29.20
CA LYS A 3 7.67 5.16 -28.01
C LYS A 3 7.10 4.20 -26.95
N PHE A 4 5.80 4.21 -26.72
CA PHE A 4 5.15 3.30 -25.75
C PHE A 4 5.18 1.85 -26.21
N ILE A 5 4.93 1.60 -27.50
CA ILE A 5 5.03 0.26 -28.11
C ILE A 5 6.48 -0.24 -28.08
N ASP A 6 7.45 0.63 -28.38
CA ASP A 6 8.87 0.29 -28.31
C ASP A 6 9.32 -0.04 -26.88
N THR A 7 8.84 0.71 -25.88
CA THR A 7 9.10 0.41 -24.46
C THR A 7 8.51 -0.94 -24.06
N LEU A 8 7.26 -1.23 -24.43
CA LEU A 8 6.64 -2.53 -24.17
C LEU A 8 7.40 -3.68 -24.84
N LYS A 9 7.85 -3.48 -26.09
CA LYS A 9 8.63 -4.46 -26.82
C LYS A 9 9.97 -4.73 -26.15
N ASN A 10 10.63 -3.68 -25.65
CA ASN A 10 11.88 -3.79 -24.90
C ASN A 10 11.69 -4.51 -23.55
N ILE A 11 10.59 -4.25 -22.84
CA ILE A 11 10.24 -4.95 -21.60
C ILE A 11 10.07 -6.45 -21.87
N TRP A 12 9.37 -6.81 -22.96
CA TRP A 12 9.10 -8.22 -23.31
C TRP A 12 10.35 -8.93 -23.85
N ALA A 13 11.30 -8.20 -24.41
CA ALA A 13 12.56 -8.73 -24.90
C ALA A 13 13.52 -9.19 -23.78
N ILE A 14 13.29 -8.75 -22.53
CA ILE A 14 14.10 -9.13 -21.39
C ILE A 14 13.47 -10.38 -20.75
N GLU A 15 14.15 -11.53 -20.90
CA GLU A 15 13.64 -12.81 -20.43
C GLU A 15 13.37 -12.83 -18.91
N GLU A 16 14.27 -12.27 -18.12
CA GLU A 16 14.15 -12.21 -16.67
C GLU A 16 12.94 -11.38 -16.23
N LEU A 17 12.75 -10.20 -16.84
CA LEU A 17 11.64 -9.32 -16.56
C LEU A 17 10.30 -9.91 -17.03
N ARG A 18 10.29 -10.54 -18.22
CA ARG A 18 9.14 -11.28 -18.75
C ARG A 18 8.69 -12.38 -17.79
N ASN A 19 9.64 -13.19 -17.30
CA ASN A 19 9.34 -14.28 -16.36
C ASN A 19 8.75 -13.75 -15.06
N LYS A 20 9.28 -12.65 -14.50
CA LYS A 20 8.74 -12.01 -13.29
C LYS A 20 7.33 -11.47 -13.52
N ILE A 21 7.05 -10.84 -14.67
CA ILE A 21 5.70 -10.37 -15.03
C ILE A 21 4.73 -11.53 -15.13
N VAL A 22 5.10 -12.60 -15.84
CA VAL A 22 4.23 -13.78 -16.04
C VAL A 22 3.93 -14.46 -14.70
N VAL A 23 4.92 -14.64 -13.83
CA VAL A 23 4.72 -15.21 -12.49
C VAL A 23 3.77 -14.34 -11.66
N THR A 24 3.95 -13.01 -11.69
CA THR A 24 3.05 -12.09 -10.97
C THR A 24 1.62 -12.20 -11.48
N LEU A 25 1.40 -12.20 -12.81
CA LEU A 25 0.07 -12.34 -13.40
C LEU A 25 -0.58 -13.68 -13.07
N MET A 26 0.17 -14.78 -13.11
CA MET A 26 -0.34 -16.12 -12.76
C MET A 26 -0.78 -16.19 -11.29
N LEU A 27 0.02 -15.65 -10.36
CA LEU A 27 -0.31 -15.65 -8.93
C LEU A 27 -1.50 -14.73 -8.63
N VAL A 28 -1.60 -13.58 -9.31
CA VAL A 28 -2.76 -12.69 -9.24
C VAL A 28 -4.03 -13.36 -9.78
N LEU A 29 -3.92 -14.10 -10.90
CA LEU A 29 -5.03 -14.88 -11.44
C LEU A 29 -5.53 -15.92 -10.43
N THR A 30 -4.61 -16.65 -9.79
CA THR A 30 -4.93 -17.64 -8.74
C THR A 30 -5.68 -16.97 -7.57
N TYR A 31 -5.23 -15.79 -7.13
CA TYR A 31 -5.93 -15.01 -6.12
C TYR A 31 -7.35 -14.67 -6.56
N ARG A 32 -7.53 -14.20 -7.80
CA ARG A 32 -8.85 -13.82 -8.35
C ARG A 32 -9.79 -15.00 -8.46
N LEU A 33 -9.33 -16.15 -8.89
CA LEU A 33 -10.14 -17.37 -8.91
C LEU A 33 -10.60 -17.75 -7.49
N GLY A 34 -9.73 -17.67 -6.51
CA GLY A 34 -10.08 -17.94 -5.11
C GLY A 34 -11.13 -16.99 -4.54
N THR A 35 -11.21 -15.74 -4.99
CA THR A 35 -12.23 -14.80 -4.52
C THR A 35 -13.65 -15.11 -5.03
N GLN A 36 -13.79 -15.97 -6.05
CA GLN A 36 -15.09 -16.37 -6.58
C GLN A 36 -15.68 -17.63 -5.90
N ILE A 37 -14.86 -18.35 -5.13
CA ILE A 37 -15.28 -19.57 -4.46
C ILE A 37 -15.97 -19.19 -3.14
N THR A 38 -17.27 -19.49 -3.02
CA THR A 38 -18.05 -19.19 -1.81
C THR A 38 -17.74 -20.14 -0.66
N LEU A 39 -17.93 -19.68 0.58
CA LEU A 39 -17.77 -20.49 1.79
C LEU A 39 -18.76 -21.67 1.82
N PRO A 40 -18.32 -22.84 2.32
CA PRO A 40 -19.23 -23.98 2.47
C PRO A 40 -20.37 -23.65 3.44
N GLY A 41 -21.60 -23.99 3.08
CA GLY A 41 -22.82 -23.72 3.86
C GLY A 41 -23.53 -22.43 3.49
N ILE A 42 -23.13 -21.73 2.43
CA ILE A 42 -23.80 -20.52 1.92
C ILE A 42 -24.35 -20.80 0.51
N ASN A 43 -25.59 -20.38 0.27
CA ASN A 43 -26.20 -20.47 -1.06
C ASN A 43 -25.87 -19.20 -1.85
N PRO A 44 -25.12 -19.30 -2.98
CA PRO A 44 -24.70 -18.15 -3.76
C PRO A 44 -25.86 -17.38 -4.39
N ASN A 45 -26.96 -18.06 -4.77
CA ASN A 45 -28.09 -17.41 -5.42
C ASN A 45 -28.87 -16.48 -4.46
N LEU A 46 -29.04 -16.89 -3.21
CA LEU A 46 -29.69 -16.07 -2.18
C LEU A 46 -28.78 -14.93 -1.68
N LEU A 47 -27.48 -15.11 -1.81
CA LEU A 47 -26.49 -14.10 -1.43
C LEU A 47 -26.54 -12.85 -2.33
N GLU A 48 -26.89 -13.00 -3.63
CA GLU A 48 -27.06 -11.84 -4.51
C GLU A 48 -28.24 -10.97 -4.13
N ALA A 49 -29.36 -11.56 -3.70
CA ALA A 49 -30.49 -10.83 -3.15
C ALA A 49 -30.13 -10.09 -1.85
N ALA A 50 -29.35 -10.73 -0.98
CA ALA A 50 -28.86 -10.13 0.27
C ALA A 50 -27.90 -8.94 0.03
N LYS A 51 -27.09 -8.95 -1.00
CA LYS A 51 -26.21 -7.84 -1.39
C LYS A 51 -26.97 -6.56 -1.71
N ALA A 52 -28.13 -6.66 -2.37
CA ALA A 52 -28.94 -5.50 -2.71
C ALA A 52 -29.46 -4.77 -1.46
N CYS A 53 -29.71 -5.51 -0.36
CA CYS A 53 -30.14 -4.95 0.92
C CYS A 53 -28.99 -4.38 1.76
N SER A 54 -27.75 -4.89 1.59
CA SER A 54 -26.62 -4.58 2.46
C SER A 54 -25.77 -3.40 2.00
N SER A 55 -25.99 -2.85 0.81
CA SER A 55 -25.17 -1.75 0.24
C SER A 55 -25.16 -0.44 1.06
N LYS A 56 -25.89 -0.39 2.18
CA LYS A 56 -26.04 0.81 3.03
C LYS A 56 -25.04 0.90 4.20
N ASN A 57 -24.15 -0.06 4.40
CA ASN A 57 -23.23 -0.06 5.54
C ASN A 57 -21.84 0.45 5.11
N GLY A 58 -21.56 1.73 5.32
CA GLY A 58 -20.39 2.45 4.84
C GLY A 58 -19.03 1.82 5.13
N LEU A 59 -18.79 1.28 6.33
CA LEU A 59 -17.51 0.69 6.73
C LEU A 59 -17.26 -0.70 6.16
N LEU A 60 -18.28 -1.54 6.09
CA LEU A 60 -18.18 -2.87 5.50
C LEU A 60 -17.87 -2.80 4.00
N GLY A 61 -18.34 -1.73 3.33
CA GLY A 61 -17.99 -1.43 1.94
C GLY A 61 -16.49 -1.22 1.72
N LEU A 62 -15.76 -0.67 2.70
CA LEU A 62 -14.30 -0.52 2.60
C LEU A 62 -13.57 -1.86 2.66
N PHE A 63 -13.92 -2.74 3.61
CA PHE A 63 -13.35 -4.10 3.65
C PHE A 63 -13.58 -4.83 2.35
N ASP A 64 -14.77 -4.70 1.82
CA ASP A 64 -15.14 -5.31 0.56
C ASP A 64 -14.37 -4.73 -0.63
N THR A 65 -14.03 -3.44 -0.62
CA THR A 65 -13.20 -2.80 -1.63
C THR A 65 -11.76 -3.35 -1.59
N PHE A 66 -11.16 -3.51 -0.40
CA PHE A 66 -9.83 -4.09 -0.25
C PHE A 66 -9.77 -5.57 -0.61
N ALA A 67 -10.82 -6.32 -0.26
CA ALA A 67 -10.94 -7.72 -0.62
C ALA A 67 -11.36 -7.94 -2.09
N GLY A 68 -11.62 -6.84 -2.84
CA GLY A 68 -12.02 -6.91 -4.24
C GLY A 68 -13.36 -7.58 -4.50
N GLY A 69 -14.31 -7.45 -3.56
CA GLY A 69 -15.63 -8.07 -3.63
C GLY A 69 -15.75 -9.41 -2.90
N ALA A 70 -14.65 -9.99 -2.46
CA ALA A 70 -14.63 -11.29 -1.79
C ALA A 70 -15.41 -11.29 -0.47
N PHE A 71 -15.43 -10.16 0.24
CA PHE A 71 -16.14 -10.03 1.51
C PHE A 71 -17.65 -10.12 1.32
N SER A 72 -18.21 -9.38 0.38
CA SER A 72 -19.66 -9.41 0.07
C SER A 72 -20.11 -10.69 -0.62
N GLN A 73 -19.19 -11.39 -1.31
CA GLN A 73 -19.46 -12.67 -1.95
C GLN A 73 -19.33 -13.86 -0.98
N ALA A 74 -19.03 -13.59 0.31
CA ALA A 74 -18.76 -14.61 1.31
C ALA A 74 -17.81 -15.71 0.77
N SER A 75 -16.69 -15.28 0.18
CA SER A 75 -15.75 -16.20 -0.41
C SER A 75 -14.80 -16.81 0.63
N ILE A 76 -14.09 -17.87 0.23
CA ILE A 76 -13.00 -18.49 1.03
C ILE A 76 -11.93 -17.46 1.38
N LEU A 77 -11.71 -16.45 0.50
CA LEU A 77 -10.75 -15.37 0.69
C LEU A 77 -11.43 -14.06 1.16
N ALA A 78 -12.57 -14.14 1.85
CA ALA A 78 -13.36 -12.95 2.23
C ALA A 78 -12.59 -11.93 3.08
N LEU A 79 -11.74 -12.36 4.00
CA LEU A 79 -10.89 -11.48 4.80
C LEU A 79 -9.66 -10.96 4.03
N GLY A 80 -9.32 -11.62 2.91
CA GLY A 80 -8.20 -11.23 2.06
C GLY A 80 -6.88 -11.12 2.83
N ILE A 81 -6.13 -10.04 2.59
CA ILE A 81 -4.84 -9.76 3.21
C ILE A 81 -4.94 -8.85 4.45
N MET A 82 -6.15 -8.37 4.79
CA MET A 82 -6.36 -7.39 5.87
C MET A 82 -5.85 -7.86 7.24
N PRO A 83 -6.07 -9.13 7.70
CA PRO A 83 -5.53 -9.60 8.97
C PRO A 83 -4.00 -9.53 9.02
N TYR A 84 -3.33 -9.84 7.91
CA TYR A 84 -1.86 -9.75 7.81
C TYR A 84 -1.36 -8.30 7.89
N ILE A 85 -2.05 -7.36 7.23
CA ILE A 85 -1.71 -5.94 7.32
C ILE A 85 -1.84 -5.45 8.75
N SER A 86 -2.96 -5.78 9.43
CA SER A 86 -3.20 -5.40 10.83
C SER A 86 -2.10 -5.97 11.75
N ALA A 87 -1.74 -7.24 11.57
CA ALA A 87 -0.67 -7.88 12.32
C ALA A 87 0.71 -7.27 12.04
N SER A 88 1.01 -6.97 10.78
CA SER A 88 2.28 -6.33 10.37
C SER A 88 2.42 -4.93 10.97
N ILE A 89 1.35 -4.15 10.93
CA ILE A 89 1.27 -2.82 11.54
C ILE A 89 1.51 -2.91 13.05
N PHE A 90 0.82 -3.83 13.73
CA PHE A 90 0.99 -4.04 15.17
C PHE A 90 2.44 -4.41 15.52
N MET A 91 3.04 -5.33 14.77
CA MET A 91 4.44 -5.72 14.95
C MET A 91 5.41 -4.56 14.71
N GLN A 92 5.18 -3.71 13.71
CA GLN A 92 5.99 -2.52 13.47
C GLN A 92 5.92 -1.54 14.65
N LEU A 93 4.73 -1.31 15.22
CA LEU A 93 4.59 -0.48 16.43
C LEU A 93 5.29 -1.12 17.62
N MET A 94 5.15 -2.43 17.83
CA MET A 94 5.82 -3.14 18.91
C MET A 94 7.35 -3.11 18.81
N THR A 95 7.91 -3.15 17.60
CA THR A 95 9.36 -3.02 17.41
C THR A 95 9.91 -1.65 17.81
N ILE A 96 9.06 -0.63 17.85
CA ILE A 96 9.40 0.71 18.29
C ILE A 96 9.25 0.86 19.80
N LEU A 97 8.15 0.33 20.36
CA LEU A 97 7.82 0.45 21.77
C LEU A 97 8.70 -0.44 22.65
N ILE A 98 9.08 -1.63 22.17
CA ILE A 98 9.83 -2.62 22.95
C ILE A 98 11.29 -2.62 22.54
N PRO A 99 12.23 -2.19 23.43
CA PRO A 99 13.67 -2.13 23.11
C PRO A 99 14.29 -3.49 22.72
N GLN A 100 13.74 -4.59 23.22
CA GLN A 100 14.21 -5.94 22.87
C GLN A 100 13.93 -6.26 21.41
N LEU A 101 12.74 -5.92 20.89
CA LEU A 101 12.37 -6.10 19.49
C LEU A 101 13.18 -5.19 18.57
N GLN A 102 13.48 -3.98 19.03
CA GLN A 102 14.35 -3.06 18.31
C GLN A 102 15.77 -3.61 18.13
N LYS A 103 16.30 -4.31 19.14
CA LYS A 103 17.61 -5.00 19.03
C LYS A 103 17.55 -6.10 17.98
N VAL A 104 16.50 -6.93 17.98
CA VAL A 104 16.29 -7.98 16.98
C VAL A 104 16.20 -7.39 15.56
N GLN A 105 15.51 -6.26 15.39
CA GLN A 105 15.42 -5.59 14.08
C GLN A 105 16.81 -5.11 13.59
N LYS A 106 17.71 -4.72 14.48
CA LYS A 106 19.09 -4.30 14.17
C LYS A 106 20.03 -5.47 13.85
N GLU A 107 19.64 -6.73 14.13
CA GLU A 107 20.40 -7.93 13.76
C GLU A 107 20.46 -8.19 12.24
N GLY A 108 19.85 -7.32 11.45
CA GLY A 108 19.85 -7.41 9.99
C GLY A 108 18.86 -8.46 9.43
N GLU A 109 19.30 -9.28 8.48
CA GLU A 109 18.40 -10.19 7.75
C GLU A 109 17.83 -11.31 8.66
N SER A 110 18.63 -11.82 9.60
CA SER A 110 18.18 -12.83 10.57
C SER A 110 17.06 -12.28 11.47
N GLY A 111 17.22 -11.05 11.97
CA GLY A 111 16.22 -10.40 12.81
C GLY A 111 14.91 -10.13 12.05
N ARG A 112 15.01 -9.68 10.79
CA ARG A 112 13.84 -9.48 9.93
C ARG A 112 13.07 -10.77 9.69
N LYS A 113 13.75 -11.91 9.49
CA LYS A 113 13.11 -13.24 9.34
C LYS A 113 12.34 -13.63 10.60
N LYS A 114 12.90 -13.40 11.80
CA LYS A 114 12.21 -13.65 13.09
C LYS A 114 10.97 -12.78 13.24
N ILE A 115 11.06 -11.47 12.97
CA ILE A 115 9.92 -10.55 13.04
C ILE A 115 8.82 -11.00 12.07
N ASN A 116 9.16 -11.37 10.84
CA ASN A 116 8.19 -11.88 9.86
C ASN A 116 7.50 -13.17 10.33
N GLN A 117 8.22 -14.09 11.00
CA GLN A 117 7.61 -15.28 11.59
C GLN A 117 6.61 -14.93 12.70
N TRP A 118 6.95 -13.99 13.59
CA TRP A 118 6.04 -13.54 14.63
C TRP A 118 4.80 -12.84 14.05
N THR A 119 4.99 -12.06 12.98
CA THR A 119 3.88 -11.45 12.24
C THR A 119 2.94 -12.52 11.69
N ARG A 120 3.45 -13.64 11.16
CA ARG A 120 2.61 -14.76 10.68
C ARG A 120 1.78 -15.40 11.81
N TYR A 121 2.39 -15.66 12.96
CA TYR A 121 1.66 -16.19 14.12
C TYR A 121 0.59 -15.23 14.60
N LEU A 122 0.92 -13.95 14.70
CA LEU A 122 -0.03 -12.91 15.07
C LEU A 122 -1.18 -12.80 14.04
N THR A 123 -0.89 -12.95 12.76
CA THR A 123 -1.92 -12.97 11.71
C THR A 123 -2.95 -14.07 11.94
N ILE A 124 -2.55 -15.26 12.36
CA ILE A 124 -3.48 -16.36 12.65
C ILE A 124 -4.42 -15.96 13.79
N ILE A 125 -3.88 -15.39 14.87
CA ILE A 125 -4.67 -14.95 16.02
C ILE A 125 -5.67 -13.87 15.59
N VAL A 126 -5.21 -12.84 14.88
CA VAL A 126 -6.05 -11.75 14.38
C VAL A 126 -7.13 -12.28 13.44
N THR A 127 -6.80 -13.24 12.58
CA THR A 127 -7.78 -13.84 11.65
C THR A 127 -8.88 -14.60 12.40
N MET A 128 -8.54 -15.33 13.48
CA MET A 128 -9.55 -16.01 14.29
C MET A 128 -10.57 -15.04 14.89
N PHE A 129 -10.09 -13.89 15.42
CA PHE A 129 -10.98 -12.86 15.95
C PHE A 129 -11.84 -12.23 14.85
N GLN A 130 -11.24 -11.88 13.71
CA GLN A 130 -11.96 -11.27 12.59
C GLN A 130 -12.94 -12.25 11.94
N ALA A 131 -12.61 -13.54 11.86
CA ALA A 131 -13.54 -14.58 11.40
C ALA A 131 -14.76 -14.71 12.30
N GLY A 132 -14.59 -14.60 13.62
CA GLY A 132 -15.71 -14.56 14.58
C GLY A 132 -16.66 -13.37 14.32
N ALA A 133 -16.08 -12.18 14.12
CA ALA A 133 -16.87 -10.99 13.78
C ALA A 133 -17.57 -11.14 12.41
N TYR A 134 -16.90 -11.76 11.43
CA TYR A 134 -17.48 -12.03 10.12
C TYR A 134 -18.65 -13.01 10.18
N ILE A 135 -18.58 -14.05 11.02
CA ILE A 135 -19.70 -14.98 11.26
C ILE A 135 -20.88 -14.25 11.87
N ALA A 136 -20.64 -13.34 12.83
CA ALA A 136 -21.71 -12.53 13.41
C ALA A 136 -22.38 -11.64 12.34
N TYR A 137 -21.60 -11.10 11.41
CA TYR A 137 -22.11 -10.37 10.26
C TYR A 137 -22.96 -11.24 9.32
N LEU A 138 -22.53 -12.45 9.00
CA LEU A 138 -23.29 -13.38 8.14
C LEU A 138 -24.58 -13.86 8.78
N LYS A 139 -24.67 -13.86 10.11
CA LYS A 139 -25.89 -14.17 10.86
C LYS A 139 -26.85 -12.98 11.02
N SER A 140 -26.49 -11.79 10.55
CA SER A 140 -27.34 -10.61 10.63
C SER A 140 -28.59 -10.74 9.74
N PRO A 141 -29.69 -10.02 10.08
CA PRO A 141 -30.88 -9.98 9.24
C PRO A 141 -30.54 -9.52 7.82
N GLY A 142 -30.89 -10.30 6.82
CA GLY A 142 -30.56 -10.06 5.41
C GLY A 142 -29.58 -11.08 4.82
N TYR A 143 -28.57 -11.54 5.58
CA TYR A 143 -27.68 -12.62 5.16
C TYR A 143 -28.05 -13.98 5.74
N ALA A 144 -28.82 -14.00 6.83
CA ALA A 144 -29.23 -15.22 7.51
C ALA A 144 -30.03 -16.17 6.59
N GLU A 145 -30.79 -15.63 5.65
CA GLU A 145 -31.56 -16.41 4.67
C GLU A 145 -30.67 -17.16 3.65
N ALA A 146 -29.43 -16.68 3.43
CA ALA A 146 -28.47 -17.33 2.55
C ALA A 146 -27.75 -18.51 3.21
N LEU A 147 -27.90 -18.70 4.55
CA LEU A 147 -27.30 -19.80 5.28
C LEU A 147 -28.15 -21.07 5.11
N ILE A 148 -27.50 -22.18 4.71
CA ILE A 148 -28.16 -23.48 4.58
C ILE A 148 -28.41 -24.07 5.99
N PRO A 149 -29.68 -24.34 6.40
CA PRO A 149 -30.00 -24.77 7.77
C PRO A 149 -29.29 -26.06 8.21
N ALA A 150 -29.06 -26.99 7.31
CA ALA A 150 -28.40 -28.28 7.58
C ALA A 150 -26.94 -28.13 8.08
N TYR A 151 -26.26 -27.05 7.77
CA TYR A 151 -24.86 -26.81 8.13
C TYR A 151 -24.69 -25.93 9.37
N GLN A 152 -25.76 -25.36 9.94
CA GLN A 152 -25.68 -24.41 11.04
C GLN A 152 -24.78 -24.83 12.22
N PRO A 153 -24.82 -26.08 12.76
CA PRO A 153 -24.02 -26.45 13.92
C PRO A 153 -22.49 -26.44 13.62
N PHE A 154 -22.09 -26.79 12.41
CA PHE A 154 -20.68 -26.85 12.04
C PHE A 154 -20.19 -25.62 11.31
N PHE A 155 -21.10 -24.73 10.89
CA PHE A 155 -20.81 -23.56 10.06
C PHE A 155 -19.74 -22.65 10.70
N ALA A 156 -19.82 -22.38 12.01
CA ALA A 156 -18.89 -21.48 12.68
C ALA A 156 -17.46 -22.01 12.65
N ILE A 157 -17.26 -23.29 12.97
CA ILE A 157 -15.94 -23.92 13.02
C ILE A 157 -15.36 -24.02 11.60
N SER A 158 -16.16 -24.53 10.68
CA SER A 158 -15.77 -24.64 9.26
C SER A 158 -15.37 -23.30 8.65
N THR A 159 -16.14 -22.23 8.92
CA THR A 159 -15.86 -20.88 8.45
C THR A 159 -14.55 -20.31 9.03
N ILE A 160 -14.33 -20.46 10.36
CA ILE A 160 -13.07 -19.99 10.98
C ILE A 160 -11.87 -20.69 10.38
N VAL A 161 -11.91 -22.02 10.22
CA VAL A 161 -10.80 -22.79 9.64
C VAL A 161 -10.57 -22.38 8.18
N THR A 162 -11.63 -22.28 7.38
CA THR A 162 -11.54 -21.93 5.97
C THR A 162 -11.00 -20.52 5.76
N LEU A 163 -11.50 -19.53 6.51
CA LEU A 163 -11.01 -18.15 6.43
C LEU A 163 -9.56 -18.02 6.90
N SER A 164 -9.17 -18.76 7.95
CA SER A 164 -7.79 -18.76 8.42
C SER A 164 -6.85 -19.37 7.38
N ALA A 165 -7.24 -20.49 6.77
CA ALA A 165 -6.48 -21.10 5.68
C ALA A 165 -6.40 -20.17 4.45
N GLY A 166 -7.53 -19.53 4.09
CA GLY A 166 -7.60 -18.55 3.00
C GLY A 166 -6.67 -17.35 3.21
N THR A 167 -6.66 -16.77 4.40
CA THR A 167 -5.76 -15.65 4.74
C THR A 167 -4.29 -16.05 4.67
N LEU A 168 -3.93 -17.22 5.21
CA LEU A 168 -2.56 -17.75 5.12
C LEU A 168 -2.16 -18.01 3.67
N PHE A 169 -3.07 -18.51 2.86
CA PHE A 169 -2.83 -18.71 1.43
C PHE A 169 -2.58 -17.38 0.69
N VAL A 170 -3.39 -16.35 0.94
CA VAL A 170 -3.20 -15.02 0.35
C VAL A 170 -1.87 -14.40 0.80
N MET A 171 -1.51 -14.54 2.08
CA MET A 171 -0.21 -14.11 2.60
C MET A 171 0.94 -14.82 1.86
N TRP A 172 0.86 -16.14 1.70
CA TRP A 172 1.85 -16.91 0.96
C TRP A 172 1.94 -16.50 -0.52
N LEU A 173 0.80 -16.20 -1.17
CA LEU A 173 0.79 -15.64 -2.53
C LEU A 173 1.53 -14.30 -2.58
N GLY A 174 1.29 -13.40 -1.62
CA GLY A 174 1.98 -12.12 -1.51
C GLY A 174 3.50 -12.29 -1.39
N GLU A 175 3.96 -13.19 -0.52
CA GLU A 175 5.37 -13.51 -0.37
C GLU A 175 5.98 -14.10 -1.67
N LYS A 176 5.26 -14.97 -2.35
CA LYS A 176 5.71 -15.52 -3.63
C LYS A 176 5.81 -14.48 -4.75
N ILE A 177 4.89 -13.52 -4.79
CA ILE A 177 4.98 -12.39 -5.73
C ILE A 177 6.21 -11.54 -5.38
N GLN A 178 6.48 -11.28 -4.11
CA GLN A 178 7.63 -10.50 -3.68
C GLN A 178 8.97 -11.18 -4.00
N ASP A 179 9.06 -12.52 -3.82
CA ASP A 179 10.29 -13.29 -4.04
C ASP A 179 10.58 -13.51 -5.54
N LYS A 180 9.57 -13.86 -6.32
CA LYS A 180 9.72 -14.32 -7.71
C LYS A 180 9.09 -13.41 -8.75
N GLY A 181 8.27 -12.44 -8.32
CA GLY A 181 7.56 -11.52 -9.19
C GLY A 181 8.16 -10.12 -9.20
N LEU A 182 7.30 -9.14 -9.45
CA LEU A 182 7.59 -7.71 -9.44
C LEU A 182 6.96 -7.06 -8.24
N GLY A 183 7.65 -6.11 -7.62
CA GLY A 183 7.10 -5.24 -6.59
C GLY A 183 6.85 -5.90 -5.24
N ASN A 184 6.13 -5.17 -4.39
CA ASN A 184 5.66 -5.67 -3.11
C ASN A 184 4.38 -6.50 -3.33
N GLY A 185 4.46 -7.82 -3.13
CA GLY A 185 3.37 -8.73 -3.44
C GLY A 185 2.08 -8.45 -2.67
N THR A 186 2.18 -8.04 -1.39
CA THR A 186 1.01 -7.69 -0.59
C THR A 186 0.28 -6.47 -1.15
N SER A 187 1.04 -5.46 -1.55
CA SER A 187 0.50 -4.23 -2.14
C SER A 187 -0.15 -4.48 -3.51
N ILE A 188 0.44 -5.37 -4.32
CA ILE A 188 -0.13 -5.76 -5.62
C ILE A 188 -1.46 -6.49 -5.46
N ILE A 189 -1.58 -7.40 -4.49
CA ILE A 189 -2.84 -8.10 -4.22
C ILE A 189 -3.94 -7.11 -3.83
N ILE A 190 -3.64 -6.12 -2.99
CA ILE A 190 -4.59 -5.08 -2.59
C ILE A 190 -4.98 -4.23 -3.80
N MET A 191 -3.99 -3.78 -4.58
CA MET A 191 -4.23 -2.98 -5.79
C MET A 191 -5.15 -3.70 -6.77
N VAL A 192 -4.90 -4.99 -7.03
CA VAL A 192 -5.75 -5.81 -7.91
C VAL A 192 -7.16 -5.97 -7.34
N GLY A 193 -7.30 -6.11 -6.01
CA GLY A 193 -8.59 -6.10 -5.34
C GLY A 193 -9.38 -4.83 -5.62
N ILE A 194 -8.75 -3.68 -5.42
CA ILE A 194 -9.35 -2.36 -5.64
C ILE A 194 -9.70 -2.17 -7.14
N LEU A 195 -8.74 -2.45 -8.03
CA LEU A 195 -8.90 -2.25 -9.47
C LEU A 195 -10.05 -3.08 -10.06
N ALA A 196 -10.30 -4.26 -9.52
CA ALA A 196 -11.37 -5.14 -10.01
C ALA A 196 -12.78 -4.62 -9.75
N ARG A 197 -12.95 -3.75 -8.76
CA ARG A 197 -14.25 -3.11 -8.47
C ARG A 197 -14.49 -1.83 -9.26
N LEU A 198 -13.43 -1.23 -9.78
CA LEU A 198 -13.51 0.05 -10.50
C LEU A 198 -14.47 -0.01 -11.70
N PRO A 199 -14.42 -1.03 -12.62
CA PRO A 199 -15.34 -1.07 -13.75
C PRO A 199 -16.81 -1.15 -13.34
N GLN A 200 -17.10 -1.97 -12.32
CA GLN A 200 -18.48 -2.14 -11.83
C GLN A 200 -19.00 -0.86 -11.17
N SER A 201 -18.18 -0.16 -10.39
CA SER A 201 -18.56 1.10 -9.76
C SER A 201 -18.77 2.22 -10.78
N LEU A 202 -17.97 2.27 -11.86
CA LEU A 202 -18.17 3.20 -12.97
C LEU A 202 -19.49 2.95 -13.71
N ILE A 203 -19.82 1.68 -13.98
CA ILE A 203 -21.09 1.33 -14.61
C ILE A 203 -22.27 1.70 -13.72
N GLN A 204 -22.19 1.41 -12.41
CA GLN A 204 -23.23 1.80 -11.45
C GLN A 204 -23.44 3.32 -11.38
N GLU A 205 -22.38 4.11 -11.37
CA GLU A 205 -22.47 5.57 -11.39
C GLU A 205 -23.10 6.07 -12.68
N PHE A 206 -22.63 5.56 -13.82
CA PHE A 206 -23.18 5.92 -15.14
C PHE A 206 -24.68 5.63 -15.23
N THR A 207 -25.14 4.44 -14.81
CA THR A 207 -26.56 4.08 -14.82
C THR A 207 -27.37 4.96 -13.87
N ALA A 208 -26.89 5.18 -12.63
CA ALA A 208 -27.57 6.02 -11.65
C ALA A 208 -27.72 7.50 -12.10
N LYS A 209 -26.77 8.00 -12.90
CA LYS A 209 -26.85 9.36 -13.46
C LYS A 209 -27.69 9.42 -14.73
N SER A 210 -27.64 8.38 -15.56
CA SER A 210 -28.43 8.30 -16.80
C SER A 210 -29.94 8.31 -16.50
N GLU A 211 -30.38 7.67 -15.41
CA GLU A 211 -31.79 7.67 -14.99
C GLU A 211 -32.30 9.04 -14.52
N LYS A 212 -31.43 9.98 -14.14
CA LYS A 212 -31.79 11.30 -13.63
C LYS A 212 -32.08 12.36 -14.70
N GLY A 213 -32.09 11.99 -16.00
CA GLY A 213 -32.46 12.88 -17.11
C GLY A 213 -31.28 13.66 -17.70
N GLY A 214 -31.57 14.57 -18.65
CA GLY A 214 -30.62 15.17 -19.62
C GLY A 214 -29.36 15.89 -19.08
N GLY A 215 -29.18 16.06 -17.78
CA GLY A 215 -27.94 16.63 -17.18
C GLY A 215 -27.02 15.59 -16.53
N GLY A 216 -27.44 14.35 -16.38
CA GLY A 216 -26.72 13.33 -15.63
C GLY A 216 -25.39 12.91 -16.28
N LEU A 217 -25.33 12.85 -17.59
CA LEU A 217 -24.11 12.52 -18.33
C LEU A 217 -23.03 13.60 -18.17
N LEU A 218 -23.42 14.88 -18.14
CA LEU A 218 -22.49 15.99 -17.93
C LEU A 218 -21.91 15.95 -16.51
N ILE A 219 -22.72 15.65 -15.50
CA ILE A 219 -22.28 15.50 -14.11
C ILE A 219 -21.28 14.32 -14.01
N PHE A 220 -21.57 13.18 -14.61
CA PHE A 220 -20.66 12.04 -14.65
C PHE A 220 -19.30 12.39 -15.28
N LEU A 221 -19.31 13.17 -16.38
CA LEU A 221 -18.07 13.59 -17.04
C LEU A 221 -17.22 14.51 -16.15
N ILE A 222 -17.89 15.43 -15.42
CA ILE A 222 -17.22 16.29 -14.43
C ILE A 222 -16.63 15.46 -13.30
N GLU A 223 -17.35 14.45 -12.78
CA GLU A 223 -16.86 13.53 -11.74
C GLU A 223 -15.60 12.80 -12.18
N VAL A 224 -15.59 12.25 -13.40
CA VAL A 224 -14.40 11.59 -13.97
C VAL A 224 -13.24 12.58 -14.14
N ALA A 225 -13.50 13.82 -14.57
CA ALA A 225 -12.46 14.84 -14.70
C ALA A 225 -11.85 15.22 -13.34
N ILE A 226 -12.67 15.32 -12.29
CA ILE A 226 -12.20 15.54 -10.91
C ILE A 226 -11.34 14.34 -10.44
N LEU A 227 -11.78 13.11 -10.68
CA LEU A 227 -11.02 11.91 -10.34
C LEU A 227 -9.62 11.93 -10.98
N VAL A 228 -9.53 12.22 -12.27
CA VAL A 228 -8.25 12.33 -12.99
C VAL A 228 -7.37 13.42 -12.39
N THR A 229 -7.95 14.56 -12.01
CA THR A 229 -7.22 15.68 -11.37
C THR A 229 -6.65 15.26 -10.02
N ILE A 230 -7.41 14.51 -9.22
CA ILE A 230 -6.94 13.98 -7.93
C ILE A 230 -5.79 12.99 -8.14
N ILE A 231 -5.91 12.09 -9.12
CA ILE A 231 -4.83 11.14 -9.47
C ILE A 231 -3.56 11.89 -9.86
N MET A 232 -3.66 12.92 -10.70
CA MET A 232 -2.51 13.77 -11.08
C MET A 232 -1.86 14.42 -9.86
N GLY A 233 -2.65 14.98 -8.96
CA GLY A 233 -2.17 15.58 -7.71
C GLY A 233 -1.44 14.54 -6.83
N LEU A 234 -1.96 13.33 -6.74
CA LEU A 234 -1.33 12.24 -6.00
C LEU A 234 0.00 11.79 -6.61
N ILE A 235 0.08 11.68 -7.92
CA ILE A 235 1.33 11.34 -8.61
C ILE A 235 2.40 12.38 -8.30
N ILE A 236 2.07 13.67 -8.36
CA ILE A 236 3.00 14.76 -8.03
C ILE A 236 3.47 14.66 -6.57
N LEU A 237 2.57 14.34 -5.63
CA LEU A 237 2.93 14.19 -4.23
C LEU A 237 3.88 13.00 -4.00
N VAL A 238 3.55 11.83 -4.56
CA VAL A 238 4.33 10.59 -4.37
C VAL A 238 5.70 10.70 -5.03
N GLN A 239 5.79 11.35 -6.18
CA GLN A 239 7.05 11.60 -6.88
C GLN A 239 7.84 12.80 -6.33
N GLY A 240 7.20 13.63 -5.52
CA GLY A 240 7.81 14.83 -4.93
C GLY A 240 9.05 14.49 -4.08
N VAL A 241 10.22 15.01 -4.49
CA VAL A 241 11.50 14.78 -3.81
C VAL A 241 12.21 16.11 -3.58
N ARG A 242 12.62 16.37 -2.34
CA ARG A 242 13.53 17.45 -1.99
C ARG A 242 14.97 16.97 -2.07
N LYS A 243 15.78 17.58 -2.90
CA LYS A 243 17.21 17.26 -3.07
C LYS A 243 18.05 18.10 -2.11
N ILE A 244 18.71 17.47 -1.16
CA ILE A 244 19.66 18.12 -0.23
C ILE A 244 21.08 17.94 -0.83
N PRO A 245 21.84 19.03 -1.10
CA PRO A 245 23.18 18.90 -1.63
C PRO A 245 24.13 18.34 -0.57
N VAL A 246 24.90 17.33 -0.93
CA VAL A 246 25.95 16.72 -0.10
C VAL A 246 27.24 16.72 -0.92
N ASN A 247 28.30 17.24 -0.33
CA ASN A 247 29.64 17.21 -0.90
C ASN A 247 30.45 16.11 -0.22
N TYR A 248 31.13 15.30 -1.02
CA TYR A 248 32.10 14.33 -0.52
C TYR A 248 33.51 14.89 -0.65
N ALA A 249 34.34 14.64 0.37
CA ALA A 249 35.72 15.05 0.33
C ALA A 249 36.46 14.38 -0.82
N LYS A 250 37.35 15.15 -1.49
CA LYS A 250 38.23 14.59 -2.53
C LYS A 250 39.26 13.70 -1.85
N GLN A 251 39.43 12.49 -2.35
CA GLN A 251 40.51 11.60 -1.92
C GLN A 251 41.64 11.64 -2.95
N ILE A 252 42.89 11.74 -2.47
CA ILE A 252 44.06 11.67 -3.30
C ILE A 252 44.60 10.24 -3.22
N ILE A 253 44.49 9.49 -4.31
CA ILE A 253 45.06 8.14 -4.45
C ILE A 253 46.24 8.23 -5.39
N GLY A 254 47.45 8.19 -4.81
CA GLY A 254 48.69 8.46 -5.57
C GLY A 254 48.71 9.91 -6.07
N ASN A 255 48.97 10.12 -7.36
CA ASN A 255 49.04 11.46 -7.97
C ASN A 255 47.72 11.92 -8.63
N ARG A 256 46.58 11.25 -8.33
CA ARG A 256 45.27 11.55 -8.91
C ARG A 256 44.24 11.90 -7.84
N GLN A 257 43.53 12.99 -8.07
CA GLN A 257 42.34 13.34 -7.26
C GLN A 257 41.15 12.49 -7.72
N VAL A 258 40.62 11.65 -6.83
CA VAL A 258 39.45 10.83 -7.05
C VAL A 258 38.34 11.29 -6.09
N GLY A 259 37.10 11.41 -6.56
CA GLY A 259 35.97 11.86 -5.75
C GLY A 259 35.74 13.37 -5.81
N GLY A 260 34.98 13.90 -4.85
CA GLY A 260 34.61 15.33 -4.82
C GLY A 260 33.41 15.68 -5.69
N ALA A 261 32.65 14.68 -6.14
CA ALA A 261 31.40 14.92 -6.86
C ALA A 261 30.32 15.44 -5.89
N ARG A 262 29.63 16.47 -6.30
CA ARG A 262 28.44 16.97 -5.61
C ARG A 262 27.31 15.97 -5.82
N GLN A 263 26.83 15.34 -4.77
CA GLN A 263 25.70 14.43 -4.78
C GLN A 263 24.51 15.07 -4.10
N PHE A 264 23.33 14.53 -4.37
CA PHE A 264 22.09 15.00 -3.74
C PHE A 264 21.47 13.86 -2.95
N LEU A 265 21.15 14.12 -1.68
CA LEU A 265 20.36 13.22 -0.86
C LEU A 265 18.87 13.46 -1.20
N PRO A 266 18.19 12.50 -1.85
CA PRO A 266 16.78 12.64 -2.18
C PRO A 266 15.92 12.36 -0.95
N VAL A 267 15.15 13.35 -0.49
CA VAL A 267 14.18 13.23 0.60
C VAL A 267 12.78 13.28 0.00
N LYS A 268 12.03 12.19 0.09
CA LYS A 268 10.65 12.12 -0.44
C LYS A 268 9.72 12.98 0.41
N VAL A 269 8.80 13.73 -0.23
CA VAL A 269 7.77 14.52 0.46
C VAL A 269 6.83 13.61 1.25
N ASN A 270 6.43 12.49 0.65
CA ASN A 270 5.67 11.44 1.32
C ASN A 270 6.59 10.27 1.69
N SER A 271 7.45 10.46 2.70
CA SER A 271 8.33 9.40 3.20
C SER A 271 7.57 8.31 3.95
N ALA A 272 6.43 8.66 4.54
CA ALA A 272 5.56 7.75 5.28
C ALA A 272 4.74 6.82 4.36
N GLY A 273 4.61 7.14 3.06
CA GLY A 273 3.85 6.35 2.10
C GLY A 273 2.35 6.33 2.41
N VAL A 274 1.74 5.16 2.29
CA VAL A 274 0.29 4.94 2.51
C VAL A 274 -0.02 4.55 3.97
N MET A 275 1.00 4.15 4.74
CA MET A 275 0.84 3.60 6.09
C MET A 275 0.03 4.48 7.06
N PRO A 276 0.25 5.80 7.16
CA PRO A 276 -0.50 6.66 8.09
C PRO A 276 -2.02 6.59 7.89
N ILE A 277 -2.46 6.50 6.65
CA ILE A 277 -3.88 6.43 6.31
C ILE A 277 -4.47 5.08 6.71
N ILE A 278 -3.72 3.98 6.48
CA ILE A 278 -4.14 2.63 6.88
C ILE A 278 -4.26 2.56 8.42
N PHE A 279 -3.32 3.17 9.17
CA PHE A 279 -3.39 3.25 10.62
C PHE A 279 -4.60 4.04 11.11
N ALA A 280 -4.82 5.23 10.56
CA ALA A 280 -5.97 6.04 10.90
C ALA A 280 -7.28 5.28 10.67
N GLN A 281 -7.37 4.56 9.56
CA GLN A 281 -8.54 3.77 9.20
C GLN A 281 -8.73 2.56 10.13
N ALA A 282 -7.65 1.86 10.49
CA ALA A 282 -7.70 0.74 11.43
C ALA A 282 -8.20 1.19 12.82
N ILE A 283 -7.76 2.36 13.31
CA ILE A 283 -8.24 2.90 14.59
C ILE A 283 -9.68 3.36 14.50
N MET A 284 -10.08 4.00 13.40
CA MET A 284 -11.47 4.40 13.18
C MET A 284 -12.43 3.19 13.09
N PHE A 285 -11.90 2.01 12.79
CA PHE A 285 -12.69 0.77 12.79
C PHE A 285 -12.93 0.22 14.19
N LEU A 286 -12.04 0.45 15.17
CA LEU A 286 -12.18 -0.09 16.52
C LEU A 286 -13.51 0.27 17.22
N PRO A 287 -13.99 1.54 17.18
CA PRO A 287 -15.30 1.87 17.77
C PRO A 287 -16.47 1.14 17.12
N THR A 288 -16.36 0.76 15.84
CA THR A 288 -17.44 0.04 15.14
C THR A 288 -17.56 -1.41 15.59
N LEU A 289 -16.48 -2.01 16.10
CA LEU A 289 -16.55 -3.34 16.72
C LEU A 289 -17.44 -3.33 17.98
N VAL A 290 -17.52 -2.20 18.69
CA VAL A 290 -18.41 -2.04 19.85
C VAL A 290 -19.88 -2.08 19.45
N SER A 291 -20.22 -1.77 18.19
CA SER A 291 -21.60 -1.86 17.70
C SER A 291 -22.16 -3.29 17.65
N PHE A 292 -21.28 -4.30 17.62
CA PHE A 292 -21.68 -5.70 17.69
C PHE A 292 -22.09 -6.14 19.12
N THR A 293 -21.74 -5.34 20.13
CA THR A 293 -22.25 -5.51 21.48
C THR A 293 -23.53 -4.68 21.60
N ASN A 294 -24.65 -5.31 21.98
CA ASN A 294 -26.00 -4.70 22.04
C ASN A 294 -26.14 -3.54 23.07
N LEU A 295 -25.15 -2.68 23.22
CA LEU A 295 -25.22 -1.49 24.07
C LEU A 295 -25.92 -0.35 23.30
N ASP A 296 -27.21 -0.17 23.57
CA ASP A 296 -28.03 0.89 22.95
C ASP A 296 -27.47 2.29 23.18
N SER A 297 -26.80 2.53 24.32
CA SER A 297 -26.13 3.80 24.63
C SER A 297 -24.96 4.14 23.74
N ALA A 298 -24.33 3.17 23.09
CA ALA A 298 -23.19 3.39 22.22
C ALA A 298 -23.56 3.67 20.76
N LYS A 299 -24.83 3.45 20.36
CA LYS A 299 -25.27 3.60 18.96
C LYS A 299 -25.01 4.99 18.38
N GLY A 300 -25.20 6.05 19.17
CA GLY A 300 -24.92 7.43 18.75
C GLY A 300 -23.44 7.69 18.52
N PHE A 301 -22.59 7.21 19.44
CA PHE A 301 -21.14 7.35 19.35
C PHE A 301 -20.57 6.55 18.17
N VAL A 302 -21.01 5.29 18.01
CA VAL A 302 -20.58 4.44 16.90
C VAL A 302 -20.96 5.04 15.54
N ARG A 303 -22.15 5.65 15.44
CA ARG A 303 -22.61 6.30 14.20
C ARG A 303 -21.70 7.45 13.77
N MET A 304 -21.09 8.19 14.71
CA MET A 304 -20.10 9.23 14.42
C MET A 304 -18.85 8.67 13.73
N PHE A 305 -18.45 7.44 14.04
CA PHE A 305 -17.27 6.78 13.50
C PHE A 305 -17.55 5.89 12.28
N SER A 306 -18.83 5.58 12.02
CA SER A 306 -19.24 4.68 10.93
C SER A 306 -19.57 5.41 9.63
N ASP A 307 -20.11 6.63 9.71
CA ASP A 307 -20.60 7.38 8.56
C ASP A 307 -19.52 8.30 8.00
N HIS A 308 -18.96 7.95 6.82
CA HIS A 308 -17.97 8.75 6.09
C HIS A 308 -18.50 10.15 5.69
N SER A 309 -19.82 10.29 5.54
CA SER A 309 -20.46 11.56 5.21
C SER A 309 -20.60 12.49 6.43
N ASN A 310 -20.33 12.03 7.65
CA ASN A 310 -20.44 12.84 8.84
C ASN A 310 -19.26 13.82 8.94
N PRO A 311 -19.49 15.13 9.20
CA PRO A 311 -18.39 16.10 9.38
C PRO A 311 -17.44 15.72 10.51
N TRP A 312 -17.96 15.20 11.61
CA TRP A 312 -17.14 14.77 12.75
C TRP A 312 -16.21 13.62 12.40
N TYR A 313 -16.68 12.66 11.57
CA TYR A 313 -15.82 11.62 11.01
C TYR A 313 -14.65 12.23 10.24
N MET A 314 -14.94 13.16 9.32
CA MET A 314 -13.92 13.78 8.46
C MET A 314 -12.87 14.52 9.28
N VAL A 315 -13.27 15.28 10.32
CA VAL A 315 -12.36 16.04 11.18
C VAL A 315 -11.47 15.09 11.99
N ILE A 316 -12.06 14.12 12.68
CA ILE A 316 -11.31 13.16 13.50
C ILE A 316 -10.32 12.37 12.62
N TYR A 317 -10.79 11.89 11.47
CA TYR A 317 -9.97 11.14 10.53
C TYR A 317 -8.79 11.98 10.01
N SER A 318 -9.02 13.25 9.63
CA SER A 318 -7.96 14.16 9.19
C SER A 318 -6.90 14.38 10.26
N VAL A 319 -7.31 14.64 11.51
CA VAL A 319 -6.39 14.82 12.63
C VAL A 319 -5.57 13.57 12.86
N MET A 320 -6.20 12.38 12.81
CA MET A 320 -5.51 11.10 12.94
C MET A 320 -4.51 10.87 11.81
N VAL A 321 -4.89 11.13 10.55
CA VAL A 321 -3.97 10.99 9.41
C VAL A 321 -2.76 11.89 9.56
N ILE A 322 -2.95 13.16 9.94
CA ILE A 322 -1.84 14.11 10.17
C ILE A 322 -0.95 13.60 11.30
N GLY A 323 -1.52 13.24 12.45
CA GLY A 323 -0.78 12.74 13.61
C GLY A 323 0.06 11.50 13.28
N PHE A 324 -0.55 10.51 12.60
CA PHE A 324 0.16 9.31 12.16
C PHE A 324 1.21 9.58 11.09
N THR A 325 1.01 10.57 10.22
CA THR A 325 2.03 10.93 9.22
C THR A 325 3.28 11.46 9.90
N PHE A 326 3.15 12.35 10.89
CA PHE A 326 4.29 12.83 11.67
C PHE A 326 4.95 11.69 12.47
N LEU A 327 4.16 10.90 13.18
CA LEU A 327 4.65 9.77 13.95
C LEU A 327 5.43 8.79 13.08
N TYR A 328 4.86 8.39 11.95
CA TYR A 328 5.47 7.40 11.06
C TYR A 328 6.71 7.93 10.34
N THR A 329 6.69 9.21 9.96
CA THR A 329 7.87 9.86 9.38
C THR A 329 9.01 9.92 10.38
N ALA A 330 8.75 10.28 11.64
CA ALA A 330 9.75 10.30 12.70
C ALA A 330 10.34 8.90 13.00
N LEU A 331 9.58 7.83 12.78
CA LEU A 331 10.00 6.45 13.01
C LEU A 331 10.87 5.90 11.88
N ILE A 332 10.51 6.18 10.63
CA ILE A 332 11.27 5.68 9.46
C ILE A 332 12.55 6.49 9.27
N PHE A 333 12.45 7.78 9.45
CA PHE A 333 13.54 8.69 9.15
C PHE A 333 14.30 9.06 10.44
N ASN A 334 15.49 8.51 10.58
CA ASN A 334 16.37 8.83 11.72
C ASN A 334 17.46 9.81 11.27
N PRO A 335 17.29 11.13 11.51
CA PRO A 335 18.26 12.14 11.07
C PRO A 335 19.66 11.94 11.67
N LYS A 336 19.73 11.44 12.92
CA LYS A 336 21.02 11.18 13.61
C LYS A 336 21.82 10.10 12.89
N GLN A 337 21.18 8.99 12.55
CA GLN A 337 21.83 7.90 11.83
C GLN A 337 22.33 8.34 10.46
N ILE A 338 21.51 9.10 9.71
CA ILE A 338 21.91 9.64 8.41
C ILE A 338 23.10 10.58 8.51
N ALA A 339 23.12 11.46 9.52
CA ALA A 339 24.23 12.38 9.74
C ALA A 339 25.52 11.64 10.13
N GLU A 340 25.43 10.56 10.93
CA GLU A 340 26.57 9.70 11.24
C GLU A 340 27.09 8.95 10.02
N ASP A 341 26.20 8.40 9.19
CA ASP A 341 26.57 7.70 7.96
C ASP A 341 27.25 8.65 6.96
N LEU A 342 26.74 9.88 6.83
CA LEU A 342 27.39 10.92 6.04
C LEU A 342 28.79 11.24 6.59
N LYS A 343 28.93 11.39 7.90
CA LYS A 343 30.22 11.65 8.53
C LYS A 343 31.21 10.50 8.31
N ARG A 344 30.77 9.25 8.44
CA ARG A 344 31.60 8.05 8.19
C ARG A 344 32.09 7.98 6.75
N ASN A 345 31.27 8.41 5.82
CA ASN A 345 31.59 8.42 4.38
C ASN A 345 32.27 9.72 3.93
N ASN A 346 32.78 10.55 4.87
CA ASN A 346 33.41 11.85 4.58
C ASN A 346 32.50 12.79 3.75
N GLY A 347 31.17 12.64 3.89
CA GLY A 347 30.17 13.53 3.29
C GLY A 347 29.80 14.66 4.25
N PHE A 348 29.58 15.84 3.74
CA PHE A 348 29.09 16.97 4.51
C PHE A 348 28.10 17.81 3.71
N VAL A 349 27.20 18.46 4.45
CA VAL A 349 26.24 19.42 3.85
C VAL A 349 26.92 20.79 3.82
N PRO A 350 26.96 21.47 2.67
CA PRO A 350 27.59 22.80 2.59
C PRO A 350 26.93 23.78 3.57
N GLY A 351 27.76 24.46 4.38
CA GLY A 351 27.31 25.45 5.36
C GLY A 351 26.91 24.89 6.74
N VAL A 352 26.96 23.57 6.95
CA VAL A 352 26.62 22.92 8.24
C VAL A 352 27.78 22.05 8.72
N LYS A 353 28.10 22.12 10.02
CA LYS A 353 29.16 21.29 10.61
C LYS A 353 28.74 19.81 10.60
N PRO A 354 29.64 18.86 10.22
CA PRO A 354 29.35 17.43 10.27
C PRO A 354 29.02 16.95 11.68
N GLY A 355 28.03 16.02 11.79
CA GLY A 355 27.60 15.44 13.07
C GLY A 355 26.21 15.93 13.51
N GLU A 356 26.05 16.27 14.79
CA GLU A 356 24.76 16.64 15.38
C GLU A 356 24.09 17.85 14.67
N PRO A 357 24.80 18.95 14.32
CA PRO A 357 24.21 20.07 13.59
C PRO A 357 23.66 19.65 12.21
N THR A 358 24.26 18.64 11.55
CA THR A 358 23.75 18.10 10.30
C THR A 358 22.47 17.30 10.53
N ALA A 359 22.36 16.57 11.64
CA ALA A 359 21.14 15.86 12.02
C ALA A 359 19.98 16.85 12.27
N ASP A 360 20.22 17.93 12.99
CA ASP A 360 19.22 18.96 13.27
C ASP A 360 18.76 19.67 11.99
N TYR A 361 19.70 19.98 11.09
CA TYR A 361 19.38 20.57 9.80
C TYR A 361 18.50 19.66 8.93
N ILE A 362 18.84 18.36 8.85
CA ILE A 362 18.06 17.37 8.09
C ILE A 362 16.69 17.19 8.76
N GLY A 363 16.62 17.11 10.09
CA GLY A 363 15.36 17.01 10.84
C GLY A 363 14.43 18.20 10.57
N ALA A 364 14.95 19.42 10.65
CA ALA A 364 14.18 20.63 10.38
C ALA A 364 13.64 20.69 8.93
N ILE A 365 14.38 20.17 7.96
CA ILE A 365 13.89 20.05 6.58
C ILE A 365 12.77 19.02 6.50
N MET A 366 12.94 17.87 7.18
CA MET A 366 11.92 16.81 7.19
C MET A 366 10.60 17.31 7.78
N ASP A 367 10.63 18.01 8.92
CA ASP A 367 9.43 18.54 9.56
C ASP A 367 8.68 19.52 8.64
N LYS A 368 9.43 20.39 7.96
CA LYS A 368 8.85 21.34 6.99
C LYS A 368 8.24 20.67 5.76
N ILE A 369 8.79 19.54 5.32
CA ILE A 369 8.30 18.81 4.15
C ILE A 369 7.13 17.89 4.54
N THR A 370 7.16 17.32 5.74
CA THR A 370 6.12 16.40 6.21
C THR A 370 4.78 17.11 6.41
N LEU A 371 4.78 18.37 6.85
CA LEU A 371 3.54 19.11 7.10
C LEU A 371 2.66 19.26 5.84
N PRO A 372 3.12 19.81 4.69
CA PRO A 372 2.31 19.88 3.48
C PRO A 372 1.93 18.49 2.95
N GLY A 373 2.82 17.48 3.09
CA GLY A 373 2.52 16.10 2.76
C GLY A 373 1.37 15.54 3.60
N ALA A 374 1.39 15.74 4.91
CA ALA A 374 0.37 15.28 5.83
C ALA A 374 -0.99 15.95 5.58
N ILE A 375 -1.00 17.28 5.32
CA ILE A 375 -2.23 18.01 4.99
C ILE A 375 -2.82 17.45 3.68
N PHE A 376 -2.01 17.26 2.66
CA PHE A 376 -2.48 16.71 1.39
C PHE A 376 -3.04 15.28 1.55
N LEU A 377 -2.36 14.42 2.32
CA LEU A 377 -2.84 13.09 2.63
C LEU A 377 -4.18 13.12 3.37
N ALA A 378 -4.36 14.04 4.32
CA ALA A 378 -5.62 14.23 5.03
C ALA A 378 -6.74 14.67 4.08
N VAL A 379 -6.47 15.64 3.21
CA VAL A 379 -7.44 16.10 2.19
C VAL A 379 -7.86 14.94 1.28
N VAL A 380 -6.91 14.18 0.75
CA VAL A 380 -7.22 13.01 -0.08
C VAL A 380 -7.99 11.95 0.71
N GLY A 381 -7.66 11.78 1.99
CA GLY A 381 -8.34 10.83 2.89
C GLY A 381 -9.82 11.11 3.09
N ILE A 382 -10.22 12.39 3.14
CA ILE A 382 -11.63 12.81 3.34
C ILE A 382 -12.41 13.01 2.04
N MET A 383 -11.74 13.02 0.89
CA MET A 383 -12.39 13.21 -0.43
C MET A 383 -13.58 12.26 -0.69
N PRO A 384 -13.54 10.97 -0.33
CA PRO A 384 -14.70 10.08 -0.51
C PRO A 384 -15.97 10.59 0.19
N GLY A 385 -15.82 11.15 1.40
CA GLY A 385 -16.94 11.73 2.13
C GLY A 385 -17.52 12.99 1.47
N PHE A 386 -16.66 13.84 0.90
CA PHE A 386 -17.11 14.99 0.10
C PHE A 386 -17.83 14.55 -1.19
N ALA A 387 -17.29 13.56 -1.90
CA ALA A 387 -17.89 13.01 -3.11
C ALA A 387 -19.32 12.47 -2.84
N GLN A 388 -19.50 11.75 -1.73
CA GLN A 388 -20.83 11.26 -1.31
C GLN A 388 -21.82 12.40 -1.06
N ARG A 389 -21.39 13.50 -0.45
CA ARG A 389 -22.24 14.70 -0.23
C ARG A 389 -22.63 15.40 -1.52
N LEU A 390 -21.77 15.35 -2.54
CA LEU A 390 -22.06 15.88 -3.88
C LEU A 390 -22.98 14.97 -4.70
N GLY A 391 -23.41 13.83 -4.13
CA GLY A 391 -24.36 12.92 -4.76
C GLY A 391 -23.73 11.85 -5.65
N VAL A 392 -22.44 11.57 -5.45
CA VAL A 392 -21.75 10.40 -6.03
C VAL A 392 -22.20 9.14 -5.30
N THR A 393 -22.38 8.03 -6.01
CA THR A 393 -22.75 6.75 -5.40
C THR A 393 -21.66 6.29 -4.42
N GLN A 394 -22.04 5.59 -3.36
CA GLN A 394 -21.11 5.13 -2.33
C GLN A 394 -20.01 4.24 -2.91
N SER A 395 -20.34 3.37 -3.87
CA SER A 395 -19.37 2.48 -4.51
C SER A 395 -18.30 3.25 -5.29
N PHE A 396 -18.68 4.29 -6.00
CA PHE A 396 -17.76 5.09 -6.81
C PHE A 396 -16.99 6.11 -5.97
N SER A 397 -17.59 6.64 -4.90
CA SER A 397 -16.95 7.63 -4.02
C SER A 397 -15.66 7.12 -3.37
N THR A 398 -15.55 5.80 -3.09
CA THR A 398 -14.34 5.19 -2.53
C THR A 398 -13.11 5.32 -3.44
N PHE A 399 -13.32 5.55 -4.75
CA PHE A 399 -12.25 5.77 -5.72
C PHE A 399 -11.82 7.24 -5.85
N PHE A 400 -12.56 8.19 -5.26
CA PHE A 400 -12.18 9.61 -5.28
C PHE A 400 -11.04 9.95 -4.31
N GLY A 401 -10.64 9.02 -3.48
CA GLY A 401 -9.57 9.28 -2.51
C GLY A 401 -9.43 8.15 -1.50
N GLY A 402 -8.98 8.53 -0.31
CA GLY A 402 -8.74 7.59 0.76
C GLY A 402 -7.59 6.63 0.48
N THR A 403 -7.62 5.51 1.17
CA THR A 403 -6.58 4.48 1.06
C THR A 403 -6.55 3.80 -0.31
N SER A 404 -7.72 3.60 -0.95
CA SER A 404 -7.82 2.86 -2.21
C SER A 404 -7.02 3.52 -3.33
N LEU A 405 -7.24 4.80 -3.53
CA LEU A 405 -6.59 5.54 -4.62
C LEU A 405 -5.10 5.74 -4.34
N LEU A 406 -4.72 6.00 -3.08
CA LEU A 406 -3.31 6.12 -2.67
C LEU A 406 -2.54 4.82 -2.85
N ILE A 407 -3.13 3.68 -2.45
CA ILE A 407 -2.50 2.36 -2.65
C ILE A 407 -2.34 2.08 -4.14
N MET A 408 -3.39 2.32 -4.93
CA MET A 408 -3.36 2.08 -6.37
C MET A 408 -2.24 2.89 -7.05
N VAL A 409 -2.18 4.20 -6.81
CA VAL A 409 -1.16 5.08 -7.40
C VAL A 409 0.24 4.74 -6.87
N GLY A 410 0.39 4.52 -5.55
CA GLY A 410 1.67 4.19 -4.93
C GLY A 410 2.26 2.89 -5.48
N VAL A 411 1.46 1.83 -5.56
CA VAL A 411 1.92 0.52 -6.06
C VAL A 411 2.27 0.57 -7.54
N VAL A 412 1.46 1.28 -8.36
CA VAL A 412 1.78 1.46 -9.79
C VAL A 412 3.09 2.19 -9.97
N LEU A 413 3.33 3.27 -9.22
CA LEU A 413 4.58 4.02 -9.30
C LEU A 413 5.79 3.21 -8.82
N ASP A 414 5.66 2.47 -7.70
CA ASP A 414 6.73 1.61 -7.20
C ASP A 414 7.07 0.49 -8.19
N THR A 415 6.07 -0.13 -8.81
CA THR A 415 6.30 -1.18 -9.83
C THR A 415 6.94 -0.61 -11.09
N LEU A 416 6.54 0.59 -11.54
CA LEU A 416 7.16 1.27 -12.67
C LEU A 416 8.62 1.62 -12.38
N GLN A 417 8.94 2.15 -11.20
CA GLN A 417 10.32 2.44 -10.80
C GLN A 417 11.21 1.17 -10.79
N GLN A 418 10.66 0.05 -10.35
CA GLN A 418 11.38 -1.23 -10.40
C GLN A 418 11.64 -1.67 -11.85
N ILE A 419 10.64 -1.60 -12.72
CA ILE A 419 10.79 -1.92 -14.15
C ILE A 419 11.86 -1.02 -14.79
N GLU A 420 11.84 0.28 -14.54
CA GLU A 420 12.83 1.23 -15.02
C GLU A 420 14.25 0.86 -14.52
N THR A 421 14.39 0.47 -13.27
CA THR A 421 15.67 0.04 -12.70
C THR A 421 16.21 -1.20 -13.41
N TYR A 422 15.38 -2.20 -13.70
CA TYR A 422 15.78 -3.38 -14.48
C TYR A 422 16.18 -3.03 -15.91
N LEU A 423 15.48 -2.12 -16.56
CA LEU A 423 15.81 -1.65 -17.91
C LEU A 423 17.15 -0.92 -17.94
N LEU A 424 17.42 -0.06 -16.95
CA LEU A 424 18.68 0.67 -16.82
C LEU A 424 19.86 -0.28 -16.58
N MET A 425 19.74 -1.24 -15.66
CA MET A 425 20.81 -2.22 -15.40
C MET A 425 21.22 -2.95 -16.67
N ARG A 426 20.27 -3.39 -17.49
CA ARG A 426 20.58 -4.09 -18.73
C ARG A 426 21.20 -3.19 -19.80
N GLN A 427 20.84 -1.91 -19.87
CA GLN A 427 21.51 -0.98 -20.75
C GLN A 427 22.99 -0.83 -20.38
N TYR A 428 23.31 -0.82 -19.07
CA TYR A 428 24.69 -0.80 -18.60
C TYR A 428 25.43 -2.10 -18.93
N ASP A 429 24.82 -3.27 -18.75
CA ASP A 429 25.42 -4.57 -19.12
C ASP A 429 25.68 -4.65 -20.63
N GLY A 430 24.76 -4.17 -21.46
CA GLY A 430 24.93 -4.09 -22.90
C GLY A 430 26.07 -3.15 -23.33
N LEU A 431 26.29 -2.05 -22.64
CA LEU A 431 27.41 -1.13 -22.87
C LEU A 431 28.73 -1.73 -22.41
N MET A 432 28.76 -2.51 -21.34
CA MET A 432 29.96 -3.24 -20.90
C MET A 432 30.32 -4.39 -21.85
N SER A 433 29.33 -5.17 -22.29
CA SER A 433 29.54 -6.30 -23.20
C SER A 433 29.95 -5.86 -24.60
N SER A 434 29.51 -4.66 -25.04
CA SER A 434 29.90 -4.08 -26.35
C SER A 434 31.26 -3.40 -26.36
N GLY A 435 32.03 -3.46 -25.26
CA GLY A 435 33.38 -2.88 -25.17
C GLY A 435 33.47 -1.35 -25.27
N ARG A 436 32.32 -0.64 -25.27
CA ARG A 436 32.27 0.84 -25.33
C ARG A 436 32.71 1.52 -24.04
N VAL A 437 32.72 0.80 -22.93
CA VAL A 437 33.33 1.24 -21.67
C VAL A 437 34.53 0.34 -21.40
N GLN A 438 35.62 0.53 -22.14
CA GLN A 438 36.90 -0.07 -21.77
C GLN A 438 37.38 0.60 -20.48
N GLY A 439 37.30 -0.10 -19.37
CA GLY A 439 38.11 0.18 -18.21
C GLY A 439 39.55 0.18 -18.66
N ARG A 440 40.26 1.28 -18.42
CA ARG A 440 41.68 1.48 -18.83
C ARG A 440 42.56 0.44 -18.14
N GLN A 441 42.62 -0.80 -18.69
CA GLN A 441 43.70 -1.74 -18.41
C GLN A 441 44.96 -1.15 -18.99
N GLN A 442 45.80 -0.63 -18.11
CA GLN A 442 47.18 -0.35 -18.45
C GLN A 442 47.83 -1.69 -18.87
N SER A 443 48.15 -1.83 -20.14
CA SER A 443 49.14 -2.81 -20.60
C SER A 443 50.45 -2.52 -19.87
N ILE A 444 50.75 -3.31 -18.86
CA ILE A 444 52.12 -3.40 -18.33
C ILE A 444 52.92 -4.13 -19.43
N SER A 445 53.53 -3.38 -20.30
CA SER A 445 54.57 -3.89 -21.16
C SER A 445 55.79 -4.21 -20.27
N THR A 446 55.99 -5.47 -19.96
CA THR A 446 57.26 -5.98 -19.45
C THR A 446 58.36 -5.71 -20.49
N PRO A 447 59.43 -4.99 -20.17
CA PRO A 447 60.55 -4.90 -21.08
C PRO A 447 61.24 -6.27 -21.12
N THR A 448 61.20 -6.90 -22.28
CA THR A 448 62.03 -8.07 -22.61
C THR A 448 63.49 -7.61 -22.64
N THR A 449 64.23 -7.98 -21.62
CA THR A 449 65.69 -7.88 -21.60
C THR A 449 66.23 -8.99 -22.53
N THR A 450 66.70 -8.63 -23.70
CA THR A 450 67.53 -9.49 -24.52
C THR A 450 68.98 -9.39 -24.05
N LEU A 451 69.55 -10.51 -23.60
CA LEU A 451 70.97 -10.81 -23.59
C LEU A 451 71.36 -11.45 -24.92
#